data_c034720a325c034a0270b87f37db6b2d
#
_entry.id   c034720a325c034a0270b87f37db6b2d
#
_cell.length_a   1.000
_cell.length_b   1.000
_cell.length_c   1.000
_cell.angle_alpha   90.00
_cell.angle_beta   90.00
_cell.angle_gamma   90.00
#
_symmetry.space_group_name_H-M   'P 1'
#
loop_
_entity.id
_entity.type
_entity.pdbx_description
1 polymer ?
#
loop_
_entity_poly.entity_id
_entity_poly.type
_entity_poly.pdbx_seq_one_letter_code
_entity_poly.pdbx_strand_id
1 'polypeptide(L)'
;MLGLLRLTRPLNLLIIAGTMAVMRYGVIGGLLGASGFVPQLSTTLFALLVLSTVLIAAGGNVINDYFDTRIDRINKPDALIVGRSVKRRVAMAAHLVLSGLGLLLGLIVVWRTGLWRLSIIPAFAIGALWTYSTAFKRQLIIGNGLVATLTALVPLTVGLYEIPLAQRAYTTEMLTELADGGLVHFYFRVIWYWVFAFSAFAFVATLVRELQKDMADVPGDLADGCLLYTSRCV
;
A
#
# COMPACT_ATOMS: atom_id res chain seq x y z
N MET A 1 8.86 -11.28 21.50
CA MET A 1 8.12 -11.59 20.27
C MET A 1 6.80 -10.80 20.15
N LEU A 2 5.94 -10.74 21.18
CA LEU A 2 4.67 -10.00 21.12
C LEU A 2 4.82 -8.51 20.77
N GLY A 3 5.84 -7.82 21.27
CA GLY A 3 6.09 -6.41 20.97
C GLY A 3 6.39 -6.15 19.49
N LEU A 4 7.17 -7.04 18.86
CA LEU A 4 7.50 -6.91 17.44
C LEU A 4 6.25 -7.11 16.56
N LEU A 5 5.39 -8.07 16.93
CA LEU A 5 4.12 -8.31 16.24
C LEU A 5 3.17 -7.09 16.35
N ARG A 6 3.13 -6.44 17.52
CA ARG A 6 2.32 -5.22 17.70
C ARG A 6 2.82 -4.06 16.84
N LEU A 7 4.13 -3.91 16.65
CA LEU A 7 4.73 -2.88 15.79
C LEU A 7 4.29 -3.03 14.32
N THR A 8 4.06 -4.25 13.83
CA THR A 8 3.61 -4.45 12.45
C THR A 8 2.15 -4.06 12.20
N ARG A 9 1.36 -3.83 13.26
CA ARG A 9 -0.08 -3.47 13.20
C ARG A 9 -0.89 -4.50 12.40
N PRO A 10 -1.04 -5.75 12.90
CA PRO A 10 -1.56 -6.88 12.11
C PRO A 10 -2.96 -6.65 11.56
N LEU A 11 -3.84 -5.91 12.23
CA LEU A 11 -5.16 -5.57 11.72
C LEU A 11 -5.07 -4.73 10.42
N ASN A 12 -4.16 -3.76 10.37
CA ASN A 12 -3.92 -2.97 9.17
C ASN A 12 -3.40 -3.83 8.01
N LEU A 13 -2.52 -4.79 8.31
CA LEU A 13 -2.01 -5.74 7.32
C LEU A 13 -3.10 -6.66 6.76
N LEU A 14 -4.04 -7.11 7.61
CA LEU A 14 -5.21 -7.87 7.18
C LEU A 14 -6.13 -7.06 6.26
N ILE A 15 -6.33 -5.77 6.56
CA ILE A 15 -7.11 -4.87 5.69
C ILE A 15 -6.44 -4.74 4.32
N ILE A 16 -5.11 -4.57 4.26
CA ILE A 16 -4.35 -4.52 3.01
C ILE A 16 -4.55 -5.81 2.20
N ALA A 17 -4.34 -6.97 2.82
CA ALA A 17 -4.51 -8.26 2.17
C ALA A 17 -5.95 -8.48 1.69
N GLY A 18 -6.93 -8.14 2.53
CA GLY A 18 -8.35 -8.21 2.21
C GLY A 18 -8.73 -7.29 1.04
N THR A 19 -8.23 -6.05 1.02
CA THR A 19 -8.46 -5.10 -0.08
C THR A 19 -7.94 -5.67 -1.40
N MET A 20 -6.73 -6.24 -1.40
CA MET A 20 -6.17 -6.87 -2.61
C MET A 20 -7.01 -8.07 -3.06
N ALA A 21 -7.46 -8.91 -2.11
CA ALA A 21 -8.30 -10.07 -2.43
C ALA A 21 -9.67 -9.65 -3.00
N VAL A 22 -10.33 -8.66 -2.38
CA VAL A 22 -11.61 -8.13 -2.88
C VAL A 22 -11.45 -7.49 -4.25
N MET A 23 -10.37 -6.74 -4.49
CA MET A 23 -10.10 -6.16 -5.79
C MET A 23 -9.92 -7.24 -6.85
N ARG A 24 -9.15 -8.29 -6.55
CA ARG A 24 -8.89 -9.38 -7.50
C ARG A 24 -10.13 -10.22 -7.79
N TYR A 25 -10.73 -10.77 -6.74
CA TYR A 25 -11.79 -11.78 -6.90
C TYR A 25 -13.18 -11.15 -7.01
N GLY A 26 -13.43 -10.07 -6.28
CA GLY A 26 -14.72 -9.39 -6.28
C GLY A 26 -14.88 -8.46 -7.49
N VAL A 27 -13.95 -7.53 -7.69
CA VAL A 27 -14.09 -6.51 -8.72
C VAL A 27 -13.61 -7.02 -10.08
N ILE A 28 -12.32 -7.29 -10.22
CA ILE A 28 -11.75 -7.69 -11.52
C ILE A 28 -12.28 -9.06 -11.94
N GLY A 29 -12.27 -10.03 -11.02
CA GLY A 29 -12.77 -11.38 -11.27
C GLY A 29 -14.28 -11.42 -11.55
N GLY A 30 -15.06 -10.58 -10.87
CA GLY A 30 -16.50 -10.45 -11.15
C GLY A 30 -16.77 -9.88 -12.54
N LEU A 31 -16.06 -8.84 -12.95
CA LEU A 31 -16.18 -8.24 -14.28
C LEU A 31 -15.72 -9.21 -15.37
N LEU A 32 -14.57 -9.86 -15.20
CA LEU A 32 -14.08 -10.88 -16.14
C LEU A 32 -15.05 -12.07 -16.23
N GLY A 33 -15.55 -12.56 -15.09
CA GLY A 33 -16.48 -13.68 -15.01
C GLY A 33 -17.81 -13.42 -15.68
N ALA A 34 -18.29 -12.19 -15.71
CA ALA A 34 -19.50 -11.81 -16.44
C ALA A 34 -19.40 -12.07 -17.96
N SER A 35 -18.17 -12.13 -18.49
CA SER A 35 -17.88 -12.46 -19.90
C SER A 35 -17.25 -13.86 -20.08
N GLY A 36 -17.30 -14.71 -19.05
CA GLY A 36 -16.73 -16.06 -19.11
C GLY A 36 -15.21 -16.14 -18.92
N PHE A 37 -14.55 -15.03 -18.58
CA PHE A 37 -13.09 -14.96 -18.40
C PHE A 37 -12.69 -15.06 -16.92
N VAL A 38 -11.43 -15.39 -16.68
CA VAL A 38 -10.89 -15.56 -15.32
C VAL A 38 -9.61 -14.72 -15.14
N PRO A 39 -9.29 -14.30 -13.90
CA PRO A 39 -8.02 -13.63 -13.58
C PRO A 39 -6.81 -14.48 -14.00
N GLN A 40 -5.81 -13.84 -14.58
CA GLN A 40 -4.67 -14.51 -15.22
C GLN A 40 -3.42 -14.62 -14.35
N LEU A 41 -3.26 -13.79 -13.32
CA LEU A 41 -2.19 -13.96 -12.36
C LEU A 41 -2.43 -15.25 -11.57
N SER A 42 -1.49 -16.20 -11.57
CA SER A 42 -1.67 -17.44 -10.80
C SER A 42 -1.90 -17.16 -9.31
N THR A 43 -2.66 -18.01 -8.63
CA THR A 43 -2.94 -17.83 -7.19
C THR A 43 -1.66 -17.74 -6.35
N THR A 44 -0.63 -18.51 -6.71
CA THR A 44 0.68 -18.45 -6.05
C THR A 44 1.35 -17.09 -6.24
N LEU A 45 1.39 -16.57 -7.48
CA LEU A 45 1.99 -15.26 -7.74
C LEU A 45 1.18 -14.14 -7.08
N PHE A 46 -0.13 -14.25 -7.04
CA PHE A 46 -0.97 -13.31 -6.30
C PHE A 46 -0.69 -13.35 -4.79
N ALA A 47 -0.57 -14.53 -4.21
CA ALA A 47 -0.22 -14.67 -2.79
C ALA A 47 1.17 -14.05 -2.49
N LEU A 48 2.15 -14.23 -3.38
CA LEU A 48 3.47 -13.59 -3.26
C LEU A 48 3.36 -12.06 -3.39
N LEU A 49 2.51 -11.54 -4.28
CA LEU A 49 2.27 -10.11 -4.43
C LEU A 49 1.63 -9.51 -3.17
N VAL A 50 0.62 -10.18 -2.61
CA VAL A 50 -0.01 -9.79 -1.34
C VAL A 50 1.02 -9.81 -0.21
N LEU A 51 1.80 -10.88 -0.09
CA LEU A 51 2.83 -11.00 0.94
C LEU A 51 3.91 -9.92 0.80
N SER A 52 4.36 -9.61 -0.43
CA SER A 52 5.27 -8.51 -0.71
C SER A 52 4.72 -7.18 -0.17
N THR A 53 3.48 -6.85 -0.53
CA THR A 53 2.82 -5.60 -0.11
C THR A 53 2.66 -5.53 1.41
N VAL A 54 2.23 -6.63 2.04
CA VAL A 54 2.06 -6.74 3.49
C VAL A 54 3.40 -6.59 4.22
N LEU A 55 4.48 -7.20 3.74
CA LEU A 55 5.81 -7.09 4.35
C LEU A 55 6.36 -5.67 4.24
N ILE A 56 6.20 -5.02 3.10
CA ILE A 56 6.61 -3.61 2.93
C ILE A 56 5.82 -2.70 3.87
N ALA A 57 4.50 -2.88 3.96
CA ALA A 57 3.65 -2.12 4.88
C ALA A 57 4.02 -2.36 6.35
N ALA A 58 4.32 -3.61 6.72
CA ALA A 58 4.79 -3.97 8.07
C ALA A 58 6.12 -3.28 8.38
N GLY A 59 7.08 -3.30 7.45
CA GLY A 59 8.34 -2.57 7.55
C GLY A 59 8.12 -1.07 7.71
N GLY A 60 7.17 -0.50 6.97
CA GLY A 60 6.75 0.91 7.08
C GLY A 60 6.18 1.27 8.44
N ASN A 61 5.31 0.42 9.01
CA ASN A 61 4.80 0.63 10.36
C ASN A 61 5.92 0.62 11.41
N VAL A 62 6.86 -0.31 11.29
CA VAL A 62 8.00 -0.43 12.22
C VAL A 62 8.92 0.79 12.16
N ILE A 63 9.26 1.29 10.96
CA ILE A 63 10.13 2.46 10.82
C ILE A 63 9.43 3.74 11.27
N ASN A 64 8.12 3.86 11.05
CA ASN A 64 7.35 4.97 11.57
C ASN A 64 7.42 5.03 13.11
N ASP A 65 7.12 3.94 13.80
CA ASP A 65 7.17 3.87 15.26
C ASP A 65 8.61 4.04 15.80
N TYR A 66 9.63 3.70 15.00
CA TYR A 66 11.04 3.94 15.35
C TYR A 66 11.37 5.43 15.46
N PHE A 67 10.91 6.24 14.50
CA PHE A 67 11.14 7.69 14.50
C PHE A 67 10.21 8.43 15.44
N ASP A 68 9.00 7.90 15.70
CA ASP A 68 7.97 8.52 16.54
C ASP A 68 8.20 8.38 18.04
N THR A 69 9.20 7.62 18.47
CA THR A 69 9.44 7.33 19.90
C THR A 69 9.42 8.56 20.82
N ARG A 70 9.81 9.73 20.33
CA ARG A 70 9.83 10.99 21.11
C ARG A 70 8.46 11.59 21.27
N ILE A 71 7.71 11.67 20.17
CA ILE A 71 6.34 12.21 20.13
C ILE A 71 5.37 11.27 20.84
N ASP A 72 5.51 9.96 20.62
CA ASP A 72 4.65 8.95 21.24
C ASP A 72 4.78 8.89 22.77
N ARG A 73 5.93 9.28 23.34
CA ARG A 73 6.08 9.42 24.80
C ARG A 73 5.15 10.48 25.40
N ILE A 74 4.79 11.49 24.61
CA ILE A 74 3.91 12.58 25.04
C ILE A 74 2.45 12.22 24.74
N ASN A 75 2.18 11.85 23.48
CA ASN A 75 0.80 11.62 23.02
C ASN A 75 0.20 10.28 23.48
N LYS A 76 1.01 9.22 23.54
CA LYS A 76 0.54 7.84 23.79
C LYS A 76 1.54 7.03 24.63
N PRO A 77 1.85 7.45 25.89
CA PRO A 77 2.92 6.85 26.70
C PRO A 77 2.70 5.35 26.95
N ASP A 78 1.45 4.90 27.05
CA ASP A 78 1.09 3.50 27.29
C ASP A 78 1.19 2.62 26.03
N ALA A 79 1.11 3.22 24.85
CA ALA A 79 1.24 2.53 23.56
C ALA A 79 2.70 2.42 23.07
N LEU A 80 3.65 3.06 23.77
CA LEU A 80 5.06 3.08 23.38
C LEU A 80 5.68 1.66 23.42
N ILE A 81 6.13 1.17 22.26
CA ILE A 81 6.72 -0.15 22.10
C ILE A 81 8.23 -0.07 21.90
N VAL A 82 8.69 0.81 20.98
CA VAL A 82 10.11 1.00 20.69
C VAL A 82 10.79 1.74 21.85
N GLY A 83 11.87 1.17 22.37
CA GLY A 83 12.58 1.68 23.53
C GLY A 83 12.03 1.20 24.89
N ARG A 84 10.83 0.61 24.93
CA ARG A 84 10.25 -0.02 26.13
C ARG A 84 10.27 -1.54 26.02
N SER A 85 9.59 -2.11 25.03
CA SER A 85 9.45 -3.57 24.82
C SER A 85 10.36 -4.11 23.73
N VAL A 86 10.72 -3.26 22.74
CA VAL A 86 11.57 -3.60 21.59
C VAL A 86 12.74 -2.62 21.55
N LYS A 87 13.96 -3.13 21.53
CA LYS A 87 15.17 -2.31 21.39
C LYS A 87 15.19 -1.61 20.03
N ARG A 88 15.64 -0.34 19.97
CA ARG A 88 15.70 0.44 18.71
C ARG A 88 16.45 -0.30 17.60
N ARG A 89 17.60 -0.96 17.93
CA ARG A 89 18.36 -1.74 16.94
C ARG A 89 17.55 -2.90 16.35
N VAL A 90 16.70 -3.55 17.15
CA VAL A 90 15.82 -4.63 16.69
C VAL A 90 14.72 -4.11 15.80
N ALA A 91 14.13 -2.95 16.10
CA ALA A 91 13.14 -2.30 15.24
C ALA A 91 13.75 -1.93 13.88
N MET A 92 14.94 -1.32 13.86
CA MET A 92 15.63 -0.99 12.61
C MET A 92 15.94 -2.24 11.78
N ALA A 93 16.49 -3.30 12.42
CA ALA A 93 16.77 -4.56 11.73
C ALA A 93 15.48 -5.21 11.19
N ALA A 94 14.38 -5.18 11.94
CA ALA A 94 13.09 -5.68 11.50
C ALA A 94 12.56 -4.91 10.28
N HIS A 95 12.66 -3.58 10.26
CA HIS A 95 12.33 -2.77 9.09
C HIS A 95 13.11 -3.21 7.85
N LEU A 96 14.44 -3.32 7.96
CA LEU A 96 15.29 -3.71 6.84
C LEU A 96 14.97 -5.12 6.31
N VAL A 97 14.77 -6.07 7.20
CA VAL A 97 14.43 -7.45 6.84
C VAL A 97 13.05 -7.53 6.18
N LEU A 98 12.03 -6.91 6.76
CA LEU A 98 10.67 -6.93 6.22
C LEU A 98 10.60 -6.24 4.86
N SER A 99 11.18 -5.05 4.74
CA SER A 99 11.21 -4.30 3.47
C SER A 99 12.05 -5.02 2.41
N GLY A 100 13.18 -5.60 2.78
CA GLY A 100 14.04 -6.36 1.86
C GLY A 100 13.37 -7.63 1.35
N LEU A 101 12.74 -8.41 2.23
CA LEU A 101 11.95 -9.58 1.84
C LEU A 101 10.75 -9.19 0.98
N GLY A 102 10.03 -8.13 1.33
CA GLY A 102 8.92 -7.61 0.54
C GLY A 102 9.38 -7.20 -0.87
N LEU A 103 10.49 -6.48 -0.99
CA LEU A 103 11.08 -6.12 -2.28
C LEU A 103 11.44 -7.36 -3.10
N LEU A 104 12.13 -8.32 -2.50
CA LEU A 104 12.53 -9.56 -3.16
C LEU A 104 11.31 -10.32 -3.74
N LEU A 105 10.26 -10.49 -2.94
CA LEU A 105 9.03 -11.15 -3.39
C LEU A 105 8.36 -10.37 -4.52
N GLY A 106 8.28 -9.04 -4.43
CA GLY A 106 7.74 -8.20 -5.49
C GLY A 106 8.53 -8.35 -6.80
N LEU A 107 9.87 -8.38 -6.73
CA LEU A 107 10.73 -8.62 -7.90
C LEU A 107 10.55 -10.02 -8.51
N ILE A 108 10.32 -11.05 -7.69
CA ILE A 108 10.00 -12.41 -8.17
C ILE A 108 8.70 -12.37 -8.98
N VAL A 109 7.66 -11.69 -8.50
CA VAL A 109 6.39 -11.57 -9.23
C VAL A 109 6.60 -10.82 -10.55
N VAL A 110 7.33 -9.72 -10.54
CA VAL A 110 7.68 -8.94 -11.75
C VAL A 110 8.40 -9.84 -12.78
N TRP A 111 9.41 -10.59 -12.35
CA TRP A 111 10.17 -11.49 -13.19
C TRP A 111 9.30 -12.58 -13.81
N ARG A 112 8.46 -13.23 -12.99
CA ARG A 112 7.58 -14.32 -13.44
C ARG A 112 6.47 -13.87 -14.39
N THR A 113 6.00 -12.63 -14.26
CA THR A 113 4.95 -12.04 -15.12
C THR A 113 5.51 -11.31 -16.36
N GLY A 114 6.80 -11.00 -16.38
CA GLY A 114 7.43 -10.19 -17.42
C GLY A 114 7.01 -8.73 -17.43
N LEU A 115 6.37 -8.25 -16.35
CA LEU A 115 5.91 -6.86 -16.23
C LEU A 115 6.97 -5.97 -15.55
N TRP A 116 8.15 -5.86 -16.15
CA TRP A 116 9.35 -5.24 -15.57
C TRP A 116 9.15 -3.81 -15.06
N ARG A 117 8.28 -3.03 -15.69
CA ARG A 117 7.97 -1.66 -15.28
C ARG A 117 7.35 -1.59 -13.88
N LEU A 118 6.70 -2.66 -13.43
CA LEU A 118 6.06 -2.70 -12.12
C LEU A 118 7.05 -2.90 -10.96
N SER A 119 8.35 -3.15 -11.24
CA SER A 119 9.40 -3.18 -10.22
C SER A 119 9.55 -1.84 -9.48
N ILE A 120 9.11 -0.75 -10.10
CA ILE A 120 9.11 0.58 -9.47
C ILE A 120 8.16 0.66 -8.27
N ILE A 121 7.08 -0.12 -8.23
CA ILE A 121 6.06 -0.04 -7.18
C ILE A 121 6.62 -0.41 -5.80
N PRO A 122 7.20 -1.62 -5.59
CA PRO A 122 7.77 -1.98 -4.29
C PRO A 122 8.95 -1.06 -3.90
N ALA A 123 9.78 -0.65 -4.86
CA ALA A 123 10.90 0.26 -4.61
C ALA A 123 10.39 1.65 -4.18
N PHE A 124 9.40 2.20 -4.89
CA PHE A 124 8.76 3.47 -4.55
C PHE A 124 8.10 3.40 -3.17
N ALA A 125 7.35 2.32 -2.87
CA ALA A 125 6.67 2.18 -1.59
C ALA A 125 7.66 2.18 -0.41
N ILE A 126 8.79 1.48 -0.51
CA ILE A 126 9.84 1.47 0.53
C ILE A 126 10.45 2.87 0.69
N GLY A 127 10.83 3.52 -0.42
CA GLY A 127 11.39 4.88 -0.40
C GLY A 127 10.40 5.89 0.16
N ALA A 128 9.12 5.81 -0.22
CA ALA A 128 8.07 6.68 0.27
C ALA A 128 7.81 6.51 1.78
N LEU A 129 7.77 5.26 2.28
CA LEU A 129 7.61 4.99 3.72
C LEU A 129 8.81 5.49 4.53
N TRP A 130 10.02 5.35 4.00
CA TRP A 130 11.22 5.89 4.63
C TRP A 130 11.21 7.42 4.68
N THR A 131 10.99 8.07 3.54
CA THR A 131 10.97 9.55 3.45
C THR A 131 9.81 10.16 4.22
N TYR A 132 8.65 9.48 4.25
CA TYR A 132 7.55 9.86 5.13
C TYR A 132 7.99 9.89 6.60
N SER A 133 8.58 8.79 7.08
CA SER A 133 8.95 8.66 8.49
C SER A 133 10.07 9.62 8.92
N THR A 134 10.96 10.01 7.99
CA THR A 134 12.13 10.86 8.30
C THR A 134 11.89 12.34 8.06
N ALA A 135 11.16 12.71 7.01
CA ALA A 135 11.07 14.09 6.53
C ALA A 135 9.63 14.62 6.41
N PHE A 136 8.71 13.84 5.78
CA PHE A 136 7.43 14.40 5.36
C PHE A 136 6.32 14.29 6.41
N LYS A 137 6.50 13.51 7.45
CA LYS A 137 5.49 13.36 8.51
C LYS A 137 5.10 14.69 9.17
N ARG A 138 6.01 15.65 9.22
CA ARG A 138 5.77 16.99 9.78
C ARG A 138 5.09 17.96 8.80
N GLN A 139 4.85 17.53 7.57
CA GLN A 139 4.24 18.37 6.52
C GLN A 139 2.81 17.86 6.26
N LEU A 140 1.82 18.63 6.72
CA LEU A 140 0.40 18.26 6.68
C LEU A 140 -0.05 17.76 5.31
N ILE A 141 0.24 18.49 4.24
CA ILE A 141 -0.25 18.16 2.89
C ILE A 141 0.57 17.03 2.27
N ILE A 142 1.90 17.13 2.30
CA ILE A 142 2.79 16.18 1.63
C ILE A 142 2.79 14.84 2.36
N GLY A 143 2.84 14.86 3.71
CA GLY A 143 2.82 13.64 4.52
C GLY A 143 1.53 12.86 4.33
N ASN A 144 0.40 13.51 4.52
CA ASN A 144 -0.91 12.86 4.40
C ASN A 144 -1.21 12.42 2.97
N GLY A 145 -0.82 13.23 1.97
CA GLY A 145 -0.90 12.88 0.56
C GLY A 145 -0.07 11.65 0.21
N LEU A 146 1.12 11.51 0.79
CA LEU A 146 1.99 10.35 0.56
C LEU A 146 1.39 9.06 1.12
N VAL A 147 0.87 9.10 2.36
CA VAL A 147 0.18 7.95 2.98
C VAL A 147 -1.07 7.57 2.18
N ALA A 148 -1.87 8.57 1.77
CA ALA A 148 -3.05 8.35 0.94
C ALA A 148 -2.68 7.72 -0.42
N THR A 149 -1.59 8.18 -1.05
CA THR A 149 -1.06 7.60 -2.30
C THR A 149 -0.65 6.14 -2.11
N LEU A 150 0.07 5.82 -1.04
CA LEU A 150 0.48 4.44 -0.74
C LEU A 150 -0.73 3.53 -0.51
N THR A 151 -1.77 4.03 0.16
CA THR A 151 -3.01 3.26 0.35
C THR A 151 -3.76 3.06 -0.97
N ALA A 152 -3.83 4.06 -1.83
CA ALA A 152 -4.43 3.95 -3.16
C ALA A 152 -3.67 2.98 -4.09
N LEU A 153 -2.35 2.86 -3.92
CA LEU A 153 -1.54 1.89 -4.66
C LEU A 153 -1.91 0.43 -4.35
N VAL A 154 -2.51 0.12 -3.20
CA VAL A 154 -2.87 -1.25 -2.82
C VAL A 154 -3.86 -1.87 -3.81
N PRO A 155 -5.07 -1.32 -4.04
CA PRO A 155 -6.00 -1.83 -5.05
C PRO A 155 -5.47 -1.62 -6.47
N LEU A 156 -4.78 -0.51 -6.74
CA LEU A 156 -4.21 -0.20 -8.06
C LEU A 156 -3.18 -1.24 -8.49
N THR A 157 -2.32 -1.70 -7.58
CA THR A 157 -1.32 -2.73 -7.88
C THR A 157 -1.94 -4.01 -8.41
N VAL A 158 -3.08 -4.44 -7.85
CA VAL A 158 -3.79 -5.62 -8.36
C VAL A 158 -4.24 -5.42 -9.81
N GLY A 159 -4.82 -4.26 -10.14
CA GLY A 159 -5.21 -3.92 -11.51
C GLY A 159 -4.03 -3.87 -12.47
N LEU A 160 -2.89 -3.28 -12.03
CA LEU A 160 -1.67 -3.17 -12.82
C LEU A 160 -1.05 -4.52 -13.20
N TYR A 161 -1.29 -5.57 -12.41
CA TYR A 161 -0.88 -6.93 -12.76
C TYR A 161 -1.95 -7.69 -13.55
N GLU A 162 -3.19 -7.71 -13.07
CA GLU A 162 -4.25 -8.54 -13.66
C GLU A 162 -4.69 -8.06 -15.04
N ILE A 163 -4.91 -6.75 -15.23
CA ILE A 163 -5.47 -6.25 -16.49
C ILE A 163 -4.53 -6.49 -17.68
N PRO A 164 -3.21 -6.16 -17.61
CA PRO A 164 -2.31 -6.46 -18.72
C PRO A 164 -2.15 -7.96 -19.01
N LEU A 165 -2.21 -8.81 -17.97
CA LEU A 165 -2.16 -10.26 -18.16
C LEU A 165 -3.44 -10.78 -18.82
N ALA A 166 -4.61 -10.30 -18.40
CA ALA A 166 -5.88 -10.63 -19.03
C ALA A 166 -5.95 -10.13 -20.48
N GLN A 167 -5.44 -8.92 -20.75
CA GLN A 167 -5.33 -8.41 -22.12
C GLN A 167 -4.46 -9.31 -23.00
N ARG A 168 -3.30 -9.74 -22.51
CA ARG A 168 -2.41 -10.66 -23.27
C ARG A 168 -3.08 -12.00 -23.57
N ALA A 169 -3.85 -12.53 -22.61
CA ALA A 169 -4.51 -13.84 -22.77
C ALA A 169 -5.74 -13.81 -23.69
N TYR A 170 -6.57 -12.77 -23.56
CA TYR A 170 -7.91 -12.79 -24.12
C TYR A 170 -8.14 -11.85 -25.31
N THR A 171 -7.21 -10.95 -25.64
CA THR A 171 -7.43 -9.99 -26.74
C THR A 171 -7.72 -10.70 -28.06
N THR A 172 -6.97 -11.75 -28.40
CA THR A 172 -7.17 -12.48 -29.66
C THR A 172 -8.52 -13.20 -29.70
N GLU A 173 -8.92 -13.84 -28.60
CA GLU A 173 -10.19 -14.54 -28.46
C GLU A 173 -11.37 -13.56 -28.56
N MET A 174 -11.31 -12.45 -27.83
CA MET A 174 -12.32 -11.38 -27.90
C MET A 174 -12.43 -10.75 -29.30
N LEU A 175 -11.33 -10.58 -30.01
CA LEU A 175 -11.34 -10.04 -31.38
C LEU A 175 -12.04 -10.98 -32.37
N THR A 176 -11.91 -12.30 -32.18
CA THR A 176 -12.58 -13.29 -33.03
C THR A 176 -14.09 -13.37 -32.73
N GLU A 177 -14.50 -13.23 -31.46
CA GLU A 177 -15.90 -13.33 -31.06
C GLU A 177 -16.69 -12.05 -31.34
N LEU A 178 -16.11 -10.87 -31.10
CA LEU A 178 -16.80 -9.58 -31.17
C LEU A 178 -16.75 -8.93 -32.56
N ALA A 179 -15.93 -9.43 -33.48
CA ALA A 179 -15.69 -8.85 -34.82
C ALA A 179 -15.39 -7.33 -34.83
N ASP A 180 -15.26 -6.69 -33.67
CA ASP A 180 -15.00 -5.28 -33.49
C ASP A 180 -13.97 -5.00 -32.39
N GLY A 181 -12.74 -4.65 -32.79
CA GLY A 181 -11.65 -4.31 -31.87
C GLY A 181 -11.96 -3.14 -30.92
N GLY A 182 -12.91 -2.28 -31.26
CA GLY A 182 -13.34 -1.18 -30.41
C GLY A 182 -14.02 -1.63 -29.12
N LEU A 183 -14.82 -2.68 -29.17
CA LEU A 183 -15.51 -3.25 -28.00
C LEU A 183 -14.54 -3.89 -27.02
N VAL A 184 -13.48 -4.57 -27.50
CA VAL A 184 -12.44 -5.16 -26.65
C VAL A 184 -11.70 -4.10 -25.84
N HIS A 185 -11.32 -2.99 -26.49
CA HIS A 185 -10.66 -1.89 -25.81
C HIS A 185 -11.60 -1.17 -24.82
N PHE A 186 -12.89 -1.08 -25.13
CA PHE A 186 -13.89 -0.51 -24.23
C PHE A 186 -14.05 -1.38 -22.98
N TYR A 187 -14.11 -2.71 -23.11
CA TYR A 187 -14.24 -3.65 -22.02
C TYR A 187 -13.12 -3.52 -20.96
N PHE A 188 -11.86 -3.53 -21.41
CA PHE A 188 -10.73 -3.35 -20.48
C PHE A 188 -10.68 -1.96 -19.87
N ARG A 189 -11.15 -0.91 -20.58
CA ARG A 189 -11.29 0.42 -19.99
C ARG A 189 -12.31 0.45 -18.86
N VAL A 190 -13.42 -0.26 -18.96
CA VAL A 190 -14.39 -0.37 -17.87
C VAL A 190 -13.77 -0.97 -16.63
N ILE A 191 -12.96 -2.04 -16.76
CA ILE A 191 -12.25 -2.63 -15.62
C ILE A 191 -11.27 -1.60 -15.00
N TRP A 192 -10.53 -0.84 -15.82
CA TRP A 192 -9.67 0.23 -15.35
C TRP A 192 -10.44 1.32 -14.60
N TYR A 193 -11.61 1.74 -15.07
CA TYR A 193 -12.43 2.74 -14.36
C TYR A 193 -12.81 2.27 -12.96
N TRP A 194 -13.18 1.02 -12.79
CA TRP A 194 -13.48 0.47 -11.46
C TRP A 194 -12.23 0.42 -10.57
N VAL A 195 -11.10 -0.04 -11.08
CA VAL A 195 -9.84 -0.06 -10.33
C VAL A 195 -9.45 1.36 -9.89
N PHE A 196 -9.51 2.34 -10.78
CA PHE A 196 -9.24 3.73 -10.44
C PHE A 196 -10.24 4.32 -9.46
N ALA A 197 -11.53 4.01 -9.59
CA ALA A 197 -12.56 4.48 -8.67
C ALA A 197 -12.30 3.98 -7.23
N PHE A 198 -12.00 2.69 -7.06
CA PHE A 198 -11.64 2.14 -5.75
C PHE A 198 -10.32 2.72 -5.21
N SER A 199 -9.33 2.94 -6.08
CA SER A 199 -8.07 3.55 -5.68
C SER A 199 -8.24 5.01 -5.26
N ALA A 200 -9.05 5.78 -5.99
CA ALA A 200 -9.39 7.15 -5.64
C ALA A 200 -10.19 7.22 -4.33
N PHE A 201 -11.14 6.31 -4.13
CA PHE A 201 -11.86 6.22 -2.87
C PHE A 201 -10.92 5.91 -1.70
N ALA A 202 -9.99 4.95 -1.86
CA ALA A 202 -8.99 4.62 -0.85
C ALA A 202 -8.09 5.83 -0.53
N PHE A 203 -7.69 6.59 -1.55
CA PHE A 203 -6.94 7.83 -1.40
C PHE A 203 -7.69 8.85 -0.54
N VAL A 204 -8.92 9.19 -0.93
CA VAL A 204 -9.72 10.21 -0.23
C VAL A 204 -10.06 9.77 1.19
N ALA A 205 -10.47 8.52 1.39
CA ALA A 205 -10.79 7.98 2.71
C ALA A 205 -9.57 8.01 3.64
N THR A 206 -8.38 7.68 3.13
CA THR A 206 -7.14 7.75 3.90
C THR A 206 -6.76 9.19 4.21
N LEU A 207 -6.89 10.10 3.23
CA LEU A 207 -6.59 11.52 3.44
C LEU A 207 -7.47 12.10 4.55
N VAL A 208 -8.78 11.83 4.54
CA VAL A 208 -9.70 12.26 5.59
C VAL A 208 -9.30 11.68 6.95
N ARG A 209 -8.96 10.39 7.00
CA ARG A 209 -8.53 9.72 8.23
C ARG A 209 -7.24 10.34 8.80
N GLU A 210 -6.23 10.62 7.97
CA GLU A 210 -4.98 11.23 8.42
C GLU A 210 -5.22 12.66 8.91
N LEU A 211 -6.05 13.47 8.24
CA LEU A 211 -6.43 14.80 8.71
C LEU A 211 -7.13 14.76 10.07
N GLN A 212 -8.06 13.81 10.28
CA GLN A 212 -8.73 13.64 11.58
C GLN A 212 -7.75 13.24 12.69
N LYS A 213 -6.77 12.39 12.35
CA LYS A 213 -5.72 11.98 13.28
C LYS A 213 -4.83 13.17 13.67
N ASP A 214 -4.40 13.99 12.71
CA ASP A 214 -3.59 15.18 12.96
C ASP A 214 -4.34 16.18 13.87
N MET A 215 -5.65 16.34 13.69
CA MET A 215 -6.48 17.17 14.57
C MET A 215 -6.53 16.62 16.01
N ALA A 216 -6.47 15.31 16.18
CA ALA A 216 -6.48 14.68 17.51
C ALA A 216 -5.10 14.73 18.21
N ASP A 217 -4.01 14.76 17.44
CA ASP A 217 -2.63 14.71 17.94
C ASP A 217 -2.04 16.14 18.23
N VAL A 218 -2.79 17.22 17.95
CA VAL A 218 -2.39 18.64 18.16
C VAL A 218 -1.72 18.94 19.52
N PRO A 219 -2.20 18.41 20.68
CA PRO A 219 -1.57 18.73 21.97
C PRO A 219 -0.11 18.29 22.06
N GLY A 220 0.26 17.17 21.46
CA GLY A 220 1.64 16.68 21.48
C GLY A 220 2.53 17.38 20.47
N ASP A 221 1.98 17.74 19.32
CA ASP A 221 2.69 18.48 18.29
C ASP A 221 3.04 19.91 18.77
N LEU A 222 2.16 20.53 19.56
CA LEU A 222 2.43 21.80 20.24
C LEU A 222 3.57 21.69 21.26
N ALA A 223 3.62 20.59 22.01
CA ALA A 223 4.65 20.36 23.03
C ALA A 223 6.04 20.09 22.41
N ASP A 224 6.10 19.55 21.18
CA ASP A 224 7.36 19.33 20.43
C ASP A 224 7.73 20.55 19.56
N GLY A 225 6.99 21.67 19.68
CA GLY A 225 7.24 22.93 18.96
C GLY A 225 6.82 22.93 17.49
N CYS A 226 6.03 21.93 17.08
CA CYS A 226 5.51 21.79 15.73
C CYS A 226 4.05 22.26 15.67
N LEU A 227 3.84 23.50 15.24
CA LEU A 227 2.50 24.01 14.95
C LEU A 227 2.16 23.68 13.49
N LEU A 228 1.28 22.70 13.28
CA LEU A 228 0.77 22.30 11.96
C LEU A 228 0.14 23.45 11.15
N TYR A 229 -0.14 24.59 11.80
CA TYR A 229 -0.76 25.77 11.20
C TYR A 229 0.17 26.99 11.06
N THR A 230 1.43 26.90 11.47
CA THR A 230 2.39 27.98 11.31
C THR A 230 3.62 27.53 10.53
N SER A 231 4.13 28.40 9.67
CA SER A 231 5.31 28.23 8.82
C SER A 231 6.64 28.01 9.56
N ARG A 232 6.61 27.57 10.82
CA ARG A 232 7.79 27.44 11.72
C ARG A 232 8.09 26.02 12.17
N CYS A 233 7.68 25.00 11.41
CA CYS A 233 8.31 23.68 11.52
C CYS A 233 9.54 23.66 10.59
N VAL A 234 10.64 24.21 11.08
CA VAL A 234 11.96 24.11 10.45
C VAL A 234 12.79 23.12 11.23
#